data_beef65a110626c7625eaad0f64891629
#
_entry.id   beef65a110626c7625eaad0f64891629
#
_cell.length_a   1.000
_cell.length_b   1.000
_cell.length_c   1.000
_cell.angle_alpha   90.00
_cell.angle_beta   90.00
_cell.angle_gamma   90.00
#
_symmetry.space_group_name_H-M   'P 1'
#
loop_
_entity.id
_entity.type
_entity.pdbx_description
1 polymer ?
#
loop_
_entity_poly.entity_id
_entity_poly.type
_entity_poly.pdbx_seq_one_letter_code
_entity_poly.pdbx_strand_id
1 'polypeptide(L)'
;MANEHYFSQSPSSDEAAVERRVSLRGREYAVTTSGGVFSASHVDKGTAVLLRKAPEPDLRPGDLAIDLGCGWGPLTLALCEKAAGADVWAVDVNERALELTRKNAARSGFSPKALAPDEALAALGDREIQLIWSNPPVRIGKERLHELLATWIEKL
;
A
#
# COMPACT_ATOMS: atom_id res chain seq x y z
N MET A 1 -21.88 13.25 -8.18
CA MET A 1 -21.70 12.07 -8.47
C MET A 1 -21.01 11.18 -7.52
N ALA A 2 -21.79 10.30 -6.94
CA ALA A 2 -21.30 9.40 -5.91
C ALA A 2 -20.12 8.53 -6.38
N ASN A 3 -20.12 8.16 -7.65
CA ASN A 3 -19.04 7.33 -8.21
C ASN A 3 -17.70 8.04 -8.32
N GLU A 4 -17.71 9.35 -8.43
CA GLU A 4 -16.49 10.15 -8.46
C GLU A 4 -15.70 10.00 -7.16
N HIS A 5 -16.39 10.07 -6.04
CA HIS A 5 -15.74 9.96 -4.74
C HIS A 5 -15.18 8.57 -4.48
N TYR A 6 -15.78 7.57 -5.10
CA TYR A 6 -15.41 6.18 -4.89
C TYR A 6 -14.20 5.76 -5.73
N PHE A 7 -14.20 6.17 -6.99
CA PHE A 7 -13.15 5.82 -7.95
C PHE A 7 -12.21 6.97 -8.25
N SER A 8 -12.40 8.09 -7.59
CA SER A 8 -11.58 9.27 -7.82
C SER A 8 -10.14 8.98 -7.42
N GLN A 9 -9.23 9.39 -8.27
CA GLN A 9 -7.80 9.34 -7.99
C GLN A 9 -7.35 10.51 -7.12
N SER A 10 -8.20 11.51 -6.98
CA SER A 10 -7.91 12.70 -6.18
C SER A 10 -9.08 12.94 -5.23
N PRO A 11 -8.87 12.80 -3.92
CA PRO A 11 -9.91 13.07 -2.96
C PRO A 11 -10.27 14.55 -2.91
N SER A 12 -11.41 14.88 -2.31
CA SER A 12 -11.85 16.24 -2.22
C SER A 12 -10.87 17.08 -1.42
N SER A 13 -10.87 18.37 -1.68
CA SER A 13 -10.01 19.33 -0.99
C SER A 13 -10.28 19.45 0.51
N ASP A 14 -11.41 18.92 0.97
CA ASP A 14 -11.77 18.96 2.39
C ASP A 14 -10.97 17.97 3.23
N GLU A 15 -10.26 17.05 2.59
CA GLU A 15 -9.48 16.01 3.26
C GLU A 15 -8.14 16.57 3.73
N ALA A 16 -8.11 17.06 4.95
CA ALA A 16 -6.89 17.62 5.52
C ALA A 16 -5.86 16.54 5.83
N ALA A 17 -4.61 16.85 5.52
CA ALA A 17 -3.49 16.01 5.90
C ALA A 17 -3.22 16.13 7.40
N VAL A 18 -2.99 15.02 8.07
CA VAL A 18 -2.74 14.97 9.51
C VAL A 18 -1.44 14.20 9.78
N GLU A 19 -0.57 14.81 10.59
CA GLU A 19 0.65 14.16 11.04
C GLU A 19 0.34 13.23 12.21
N ARG A 20 0.89 12.01 12.18
CA ARG A 20 0.69 11.03 13.23
C ARG A 20 1.97 10.25 13.49
N ARG A 21 2.07 9.69 14.69
CA ARG A 21 3.13 8.72 14.98
C ARG A 21 2.48 7.36 15.14
N VAL A 22 3.04 6.37 14.46
CA VAL A 22 2.51 4.99 14.48
C VAL A 22 3.64 4.02 14.75
N SER A 23 3.30 2.90 15.38
CA SER A 23 4.26 1.81 15.59
C SER A 23 3.91 0.66 14.65
N LEU A 24 4.88 0.21 13.86
CA LEU A 24 4.72 -0.89 12.93
C LEU A 24 5.85 -1.89 13.17
N ARG A 25 5.48 -3.08 13.64
CA ARG A 25 6.44 -4.17 13.94
C ARG A 25 7.62 -3.70 14.82
N GLY A 26 7.30 -2.91 15.83
CA GLY A 26 8.28 -2.47 16.82
C GLY A 26 9.08 -1.23 16.48
N ARG A 27 8.84 -0.64 15.32
CA ARG A 27 9.47 0.64 14.95
C ARG A 27 8.43 1.74 14.89
N GLU A 28 8.79 2.92 15.38
CA GLU A 28 7.94 4.09 15.28
C GLU A 28 8.21 4.86 14.00
N TYR A 29 7.14 5.38 13.42
CA TYR A 29 7.20 6.18 12.20
C TYR A 29 6.40 7.47 12.37
N ALA A 30 6.93 8.57 11.88
CA ALA A 30 6.17 9.79 11.69
C ALA A 30 5.55 9.72 10.29
N VAL A 31 4.23 9.76 10.22
CA VAL A 31 3.50 9.61 8.96
C VAL A 31 2.48 10.72 8.78
N THR A 32 2.15 10.97 7.53
CA THR A 32 1.05 11.85 7.16
C THR A 32 -0.11 10.99 6.64
N THR A 33 -1.31 11.25 7.13
CA THR A 33 -2.53 10.58 6.67
C THR A 33 -3.54 11.61 6.21
N SER A 34 -4.60 11.15 5.56
CA SER A 34 -5.67 12.03 5.06
C SER A 34 -6.99 11.29 5.15
N GLY A 35 -8.06 12.01 5.44
CA GLY A 35 -9.40 11.43 5.58
C GLY A 35 -9.93 10.73 4.34
N GLY A 36 -9.44 11.11 3.15
CA GLY A 36 -9.80 10.44 1.90
C GLY A 36 -9.07 9.13 1.65
N VAL A 37 -8.18 8.74 2.55
CA VAL A 37 -7.41 7.52 2.45
C VAL A 37 -7.88 6.54 3.52
N PHE A 38 -8.04 5.28 3.10
CA PHE A 38 -8.53 4.21 3.98
C PHE A 38 -7.76 4.16 5.30
N SER A 39 -8.51 4.12 6.41
CA SER A 39 -7.96 4.07 7.79
C SER A 39 -7.00 5.20 8.12
N ALA A 40 -7.33 6.42 7.70
CA ALA A 40 -6.46 7.58 7.87
C ALA A 40 -6.24 7.98 9.34
N SER A 41 -7.12 7.61 10.26
CA SER A 41 -7.02 8.03 11.65
C SER A 41 -6.14 7.11 12.51
N HIS A 42 -5.88 5.90 12.05
CA HIS A 42 -5.10 4.90 12.81
C HIS A 42 -4.72 3.75 11.87
N VAL A 43 -3.90 2.84 12.36
CA VAL A 43 -3.62 1.60 11.63
C VAL A 43 -4.88 0.75 11.63
N ASP A 44 -5.37 0.41 10.44
CA ASP A 44 -6.56 -0.42 10.27
C ASP A 44 -6.39 -1.79 10.93
N LYS A 45 -7.48 -2.36 11.43
CA LYS A 45 -7.46 -3.66 12.11
C LYS A 45 -6.88 -4.76 11.24
N GLY A 46 -7.27 -4.82 9.97
CA GLY A 46 -6.74 -5.81 9.02
C GLY A 46 -5.24 -5.66 8.83
N THR A 47 -4.78 -4.44 8.67
CA THR A 47 -3.36 -4.12 8.57
C THR A 47 -2.61 -4.52 9.85
N ALA A 48 -3.16 -4.19 11.01
CA ALA A 48 -2.54 -4.53 12.29
C ALA A 48 -2.44 -6.05 12.49
N VAL A 49 -3.48 -6.79 12.12
CA VAL A 49 -3.46 -8.26 12.19
C VAL A 49 -2.41 -8.83 11.25
N LEU A 50 -2.34 -8.33 10.01
CA LEU A 50 -1.35 -8.79 9.04
C LEU A 50 0.07 -8.53 9.55
N LEU A 51 0.35 -7.34 10.05
CA LEU A 51 1.67 -6.98 10.58
C LEU A 51 2.07 -7.83 11.78
N ARG A 52 1.10 -8.22 12.61
CA ARG A 52 1.36 -9.04 13.78
C ARG A 52 1.54 -10.51 13.43
N LYS A 53 0.80 -11.01 12.47
CA LYS A 53 0.70 -12.45 12.18
C LYS A 53 1.50 -12.91 10.99
N ALA A 54 1.76 -12.06 10.01
CA ALA A 54 2.53 -12.45 8.85
C ALA A 54 3.97 -12.78 9.25
N PRO A 55 4.55 -13.84 8.69
CA PRO A 55 5.96 -14.12 8.92
C PRO A 55 6.82 -13.00 8.36
N GLU A 56 8.05 -12.92 8.80
CA GLU A 56 8.97 -11.96 8.21
C GLU A 56 9.19 -12.29 6.74
N PRO A 57 9.25 -11.26 5.87
CA PRO A 57 9.52 -11.49 4.46
C PRO A 57 10.87 -12.17 4.27
N ASP A 58 10.86 -13.29 3.56
CA ASP A 58 12.09 -14.01 3.18
C ASP A 58 12.41 -13.66 1.72
N LEU A 59 12.97 -12.50 1.52
CA LEU A 59 13.25 -11.96 0.20
C LEU A 59 14.74 -11.76 0.00
N ARG A 60 15.18 -12.03 -1.23
CA ARG A 60 16.56 -11.81 -1.65
C ARG A 60 16.68 -10.44 -2.29
N PRO A 61 17.90 -9.87 -2.35
CA PRO A 61 18.10 -8.63 -3.11
C PRO A 61 17.60 -8.79 -4.54
N GLY A 62 16.82 -7.82 -5.00
CA GLY A 62 16.22 -7.82 -6.33
C GLY A 62 14.85 -8.50 -6.42
N ASP A 63 14.43 -9.23 -5.40
CA ASP A 63 13.08 -9.79 -5.36
C ASP A 63 12.03 -8.69 -5.33
N LEU A 64 10.84 -8.98 -5.82
CA LEU A 64 9.74 -8.03 -5.90
C LEU A 64 8.66 -8.35 -4.86
N ALA A 65 8.37 -7.37 -4.02
CA ALA A 65 7.26 -7.43 -3.08
C ALA A 65 6.27 -6.32 -3.40
N ILE A 66 4.99 -6.63 -3.32
CA ILE A 66 3.93 -5.68 -3.64
C ILE A 66 2.99 -5.51 -2.45
N ASP A 67 2.73 -4.25 -2.10
CA ASP A 67 1.66 -3.86 -1.19
C ASP A 67 0.48 -3.45 -2.05
N LEU A 68 -0.51 -4.31 -2.14
CA LEU A 68 -1.67 -4.11 -2.99
C LEU A 68 -2.81 -3.45 -2.20
N GLY A 69 -3.14 -2.22 -2.57
CA GLY A 69 -4.06 -1.38 -1.81
C GLY A 69 -3.34 -0.67 -0.67
N CYS A 70 -2.31 0.10 -1.00
CA CYS A 70 -1.34 0.59 -0.01
C CYS A 70 -1.87 1.62 0.98
N GLY A 71 -2.92 2.37 0.64
CA GLY A 71 -3.38 3.45 1.50
C GLY A 71 -2.28 4.48 1.75
N TRP A 72 -2.08 4.87 3.01
CA TRP A 72 -1.00 5.80 3.36
C TRP A 72 0.35 5.12 3.56
N GLY A 73 0.43 3.80 3.39
CA GLY A 73 1.68 3.07 3.29
C GLY A 73 2.13 2.24 4.48
N PRO A 74 1.24 1.81 5.41
CA PRO A 74 1.72 1.07 6.59
C PRO A 74 2.40 -0.25 6.23
N LEU A 75 1.81 -1.05 5.34
CA LEU A 75 2.43 -2.30 4.91
C LEU A 75 3.68 -2.04 4.07
N THR A 76 3.67 -1.01 3.25
CA THR A 76 4.83 -0.61 2.46
C THR A 76 6.02 -0.29 3.35
N LEU A 77 5.81 0.49 4.41
CA LEU A 77 6.87 0.82 5.35
C LEU A 77 7.45 -0.43 6.01
N ALA A 78 6.58 -1.33 6.45
CA ALA A 78 7.02 -2.57 7.07
C ALA A 78 7.83 -3.45 6.10
N LEU A 79 7.40 -3.54 4.85
CA LEU A 79 8.13 -4.28 3.82
C LEU A 79 9.51 -3.66 3.56
N CYS A 80 9.57 -2.34 3.40
CA CYS A 80 10.84 -1.65 3.16
C CYS A 80 11.82 -1.85 4.33
N GLU A 81 11.32 -1.84 5.56
CA GLU A 81 12.16 -2.03 6.74
C GLU A 81 12.76 -3.42 6.81
N LYS A 82 11.99 -4.45 6.47
CA LYS A 82 12.40 -5.84 6.66
C LYS A 82 12.99 -6.50 5.41
N ALA A 83 12.74 -5.94 4.26
CA ALA A 83 13.15 -6.53 2.99
C ALA A 83 14.27 -5.71 2.34
N ALA A 84 15.35 -5.50 3.06
CA ALA A 84 16.48 -4.70 2.57
C ALA A 84 17.02 -5.28 1.25
N GLY A 85 17.13 -4.41 0.24
CA GLY A 85 17.60 -4.82 -1.09
C GLY A 85 16.51 -5.37 -2.01
N ALA A 86 15.34 -5.69 -1.49
CA ALA A 86 14.21 -6.08 -2.33
C ALA A 86 13.59 -4.84 -2.99
N ASP A 87 12.92 -5.06 -4.10
CA ASP A 87 12.18 -4.02 -4.81
C ASP A 87 10.75 -4.01 -4.25
N VAL A 88 10.34 -2.92 -3.64
CA VAL A 88 9.01 -2.81 -3.03
C VAL A 88 8.16 -1.86 -3.85
N TRP A 89 6.99 -2.34 -4.25
CA TRP A 89 6.01 -1.55 -4.97
C TRP A 89 4.76 -1.38 -4.13
N ALA A 90 4.26 -0.15 -4.08
CA ALA A 90 2.98 0.17 -3.48
C ALA A 90 1.98 0.47 -4.58
N VAL A 91 0.84 -0.20 -4.56
CA VAL A 91 -0.15 -0.09 -5.62
C VAL A 91 -1.48 0.34 -5.03
N ASP A 92 -2.09 1.36 -5.61
CA ASP A 92 -3.40 1.85 -5.18
C ASP A 92 -4.09 2.59 -6.33
N VAL A 93 -5.42 2.53 -6.36
CA VAL A 93 -6.22 3.29 -7.33
C VAL A 93 -6.33 4.75 -6.93
N ASN A 94 -6.11 5.07 -5.67
CA ASN A 94 -6.24 6.42 -5.12
C ASN A 94 -4.91 7.16 -5.24
N GLU A 95 -4.89 8.21 -6.05
CA GLU A 95 -3.67 9.00 -6.26
C GLU A 95 -3.16 9.64 -4.97
N ARG A 96 -4.07 10.06 -4.10
CA ARG A 96 -3.70 10.62 -2.80
C ARG A 96 -2.99 9.60 -1.92
N ALA A 97 -3.43 8.34 -1.96
CA ALA A 97 -2.78 7.25 -1.25
C ALA A 97 -1.34 7.07 -1.74
N LEU A 98 -1.13 7.09 -3.04
CA LEU A 98 0.21 6.96 -3.62
C LEU A 98 1.13 8.10 -3.19
N GLU A 99 0.65 9.33 -3.19
CA GLU A 99 1.42 10.47 -2.72
C GLU A 99 1.81 10.33 -1.26
N LEU A 100 0.86 9.94 -0.41
CA LEU A 100 1.11 9.74 1.02
C LEU A 100 2.13 8.64 1.25
N THR A 101 2.00 7.53 0.53
CA THR A 101 2.95 6.42 0.64
C THR A 101 4.37 6.87 0.26
N ARG A 102 4.53 7.59 -0.84
CA ARG A 102 5.84 8.13 -1.24
C ARG A 102 6.43 9.02 -0.17
N LYS A 103 5.62 9.93 0.33
CA LYS A 103 6.03 10.90 1.36
C LYS A 103 6.45 10.20 2.65
N ASN A 104 5.62 9.28 3.12
CA ASN A 104 5.89 8.56 4.36
C ASN A 104 7.12 7.67 4.23
N ALA A 105 7.29 7.00 3.11
CA ALA A 105 8.47 6.18 2.84
C ALA A 105 9.75 7.03 2.80
N ALA A 106 9.70 8.16 2.11
CA ALA A 106 10.85 9.05 1.99
C ALA A 106 11.35 9.55 3.35
N ARG A 107 10.44 9.83 4.27
CA ARG A 107 10.81 10.25 5.63
C ARG A 107 11.65 9.21 6.36
N SER A 108 11.47 7.95 6.05
CA SER A 108 12.21 6.84 6.67
C SER A 108 13.39 6.38 5.83
N GLY A 109 13.69 7.07 4.76
CA GLY A 109 14.82 6.75 3.88
C GLY A 109 14.52 5.66 2.86
N PHE A 110 13.26 5.36 2.61
CA PHE A 110 12.84 4.33 1.66
C PHE A 110 12.37 4.95 0.34
N SER A 111 12.49 4.18 -0.74
CA SER A 111 12.12 4.64 -2.08
C SER A 111 11.31 3.57 -2.85
N PRO A 112 10.17 3.13 -2.33
CA PRO A 112 9.33 2.19 -3.05
C PRO A 112 8.74 2.86 -4.28
N LYS A 113 8.40 2.07 -5.31
CA LYS A 113 7.61 2.58 -6.42
C LYS A 113 6.16 2.62 -5.99
N ALA A 114 5.51 3.75 -6.18
CA ALA A 114 4.09 3.91 -5.89
C ALA A 114 3.37 4.12 -7.22
N LEU A 115 2.54 3.18 -7.61
CA LEU A 115 1.97 3.07 -8.95
C LEU A 115 0.48 2.78 -8.91
N ALA A 116 -0.27 3.35 -9.84
CA ALA A 116 -1.63 2.91 -10.10
C ALA A 116 -1.61 1.47 -10.66
N PRO A 117 -2.70 0.70 -10.51
CA PRO A 117 -2.70 -0.70 -10.94
C PRO A 117 -2.30 -0.93 -12.40
N ASP A 118 -2.79 -0.13 -13.31
CA ASP A 118 -2.46 -0.27 -14.73
C ASP A 118 -0.97 0.02 -15.01
N GLU A 119 -0.44 1.05 -14.36
CA GLU A 119 0.98 1.37 -14.45
C GLU A 119 1.85 0.25 -13.89
N ALA A 120 1.42 -0.31 -12.77
CA ALA A 120 2.15 -1.40 -12.14
C ALA A 120 2.16 -2.66 -13.01
N LEU A 121 1.01 -3.02 -13.60
CA LEU A 121 0.94 -4.16 -14.50
C LEU A 121 1.80 -3.97 -15.74
N ALA A 122 1.83 -2.77 -16.31
CA ALA A 122 2.67 -2.46 -17.44
C ALA A 122 4.16 -2.54 -17.08
N ALA A 123 4.53 -2.01 -15.91
CA ALA A 123 5.91 -2.05 -15.45
C ALA A 123 6.37 -3.46 -15.08
N LEU A 124 5.44 -4.29 -14.62
CA LEU A 124 5.73 -5.67 -14.22
C LEU A 124 6.17 -6.53 -15.43
N GLY A 125 5.46 -6.42 -16.56
CA GLY A 125 5.74 -7.26 -17.72
C GLY A 125 5.65 -8.74 -17.35
N ASP A 126 6.72 -9.47 -17.67
CA ASP A 126 6.81 -10.91 -17.39
C ASP A 126 7.54 -11.21 -16.07
N ARG A 127 7.83 -10.19 -15.29
CA ARG A 127 8.55 -10.35 -14.03
C ARG A 127 7.67 -11.07 -13.01
N GLU A 128 8.25 -11.99 -12.26
CA GLU A 128 7.58 -12.69 -11.18
C GLU A 128 7.55 -11.83 -9.91
N ILE A 129 6.49 -12.02 -9.14
CA ILE A 129 6.32 -11.39 -7.84
C ILE A 129 6.62 -12.44 -6.77
N GLN A 130 7.49 -12.14 -5.83
CA GLN A 130 7.84 -13.06 -4.77
C GLN A 130 6.93 -12.94 -3.55
N LEU A 131 6.35 -11.76 -3.32
CA LEU A 131 5.47 -11.57 -2.18
C LEU A 131 4.41 -10.52 -2.49
N ILE A 132 3.18 -10.80 -2.10
CA ILE A 132 2.10 -9.81 -2.09
C ILE A 132 1.55 -9.74 -0.67
N TRP A 133 1.54 -8.54 -0.10
CA TRP A 133 0.77 -8.23 1.09
C TRP A 133 -0.39 -7.34 0.66
N SER A 134 -1.55 -7.61 1.20
CA SER A 134 -2.73 -6.84 0.82
C SER A 134 -3.73 -6.74 1.95
N ASN A 135 -4.22 -5.54 2.18
CA ASN A 135 -5.40 -5.29 2.98
C ASN A 135 -6.30 -4.37 2.18
N PRO A 136 -6.93 -4.88 1.11
CA PRO A 136 -7.71 -4.04 0.22
C PRO A 136 -9.00 -3.57 0.89
N PRO A 137 -9.53 -2.40 0.47
CA PRO A 137 -10.79 -1.92 1.01
C PRO A 137 -11.95 -2.80 0.53
N VAL A 138 -12.58 -3.51 1.46
CA VAL A 138 -13.69 -4.43 1.15
C VAL A 138 -14.93 -3.71 0.59
N ARG A 139 -15.03 -2.42 0.84
CA ARG A 139 -16.15 -1.60 0.35
C ARG A 139 -16.18 -1.41 -1.16
N ILE A 140 -15.16 -1.82 -1.88
CA ILE A 140 -15.20 -1.78 -3.35
C ILE A 140 -16.12 -2.83 -3.97
N GLY A 141 -16.62 -3.74 -3.13
CA GLY A 141 -17.52 -4.80 -3.59
C GLY A 141 -16.77 -6.11 -3.80
N LYS A 142 -17.50 -7.19 -3.55
CA LYS A 142 -16.93 -8.53 -3.56
C LYS A 142 -16.37 -8.93 -4.92
N GLU A 143 -17.10 -8.65 -5.99
CA GLU A 143 -16.67 -9.01 -7.34
C GLU A 143 -15.40 -8.29 -7.76
N ARG A 144 -15.33 -6.99 -7.51
CA ARG A 144 -14.15 -6.20 -7.84
C ARG A 144 -12.95 -6.62 -7.02
N LEU A 145 -13.17 -6.95 -5.76
CA LEU A 145 -12.12 -7.45 -4.89
C LEU A 145 -11.56 -8.76 -5.44
N HIS A 146 -12.43 -9.68 -5.86
CA HIS A 146 -12.01 -10.94 -6.45
C HIS A 146 -11.23 -10.73 -7.74
N GLU A 147 -11.70 -9.86 -8.61
CA GLU A 147 -11.00 -9.54 -9.86
C GLU A 147 -9.61 -8.97 -9.61
N LEU A 148 -9.52 -8.04 -8.67
CA LEU A 148 -8.24 -7.43 -8.29
C LEU A 148 -7.28 -8.49 -7.78
N LEU A 149 -7.70 -9.30 -6.83
CA LEU A 149 -6.86 -10.33 -6.24
C LEU A 149 -6.47 -11.39 -7.26
N ALA A 150 -7.41 -11.83 -8.09
CA ALA A 150 -7.14 -12.84 -9.11
C ALA A 150 -6.06 -12.36 -10.09
N THR A 151 -6.18 -11.13 -10.56
CA THR A 151 -5.22 -10.54 -11.49
C THR A 151 -3.80 -10.58 -10.94
N TRP A 152 -3.63 -10.22 -9.68
CA TRP A 152 -2.31 -10.13 -9.07
C TRP A 152 -1.77 -11.47 -8.58
N ILE A 153 -2.63 -12.34 -8.07
CA ILE A 153 -2.23 -13.67 -7.59
C ILE A 153 -1.63 -14.50 -8.73
N GLU A 154 -2.14 -14.37 -9.93
CA GLU A 154 -1.59 -15.06 -11.10
C GLU A 154 -0.14 -14.68 -11.41
N LYS A 155 0.32 -13.56 -10.87
CA LYS A 155 1.69 -13.07 -11.12
C LYS A 155 2.71 -13.58 -10.09
N LEU A 156 2.25 -14.29 -9.09
CA LEU A 156 3.13 -14.90 -8.07
C LEU A 156 3.94 -16.06 -8.64
#